data_89d4833a00f440ffbb1a9128be11a328
#
_entry.id   89d4833a00f440ffbb1a9128be11a328
#
_cell.length_a   1.000
_cell.length_b   1.000
_cell.length_c   1.000
_cell.angle_alpha   90.00
_cell.angle_beta   90.00
_cell.angle_gamma   90.00
#
_symmetry.space_group_name_H-M   'P 1'
#
loop_
_entity.id
_entity.type
_entity.pdbx_description
1 polymer ?
#
loop_
_entity_poly.entity_id
_entity_poly.type
_entity_poly.pdbx_seq_one_letter_code
_entity_poly.pdbx_strand_id
1 'polypeptide(L)'
;YTPFEGNAAERLQGIGTAGHLLGTDEQGRDILTRCLYGGRLSLLMGFLPVALATIVGSILGIISGYFGKAYAQIIMRTLDIFYAFPSILLAIALSSVLGSGLSSIIIPIAVILVPPIARVAESTVQDIMPEDFIEAAQTSGASPLKVIVFFIIPNTFGRIFIYCTTQFSVSILSASGSVSYTHLRAHETLANL
;
A
#
# COMPACT_ATOMS: atom_id res chain seq x y z
N TYR A 1 18.28 19.37 -14.72
CA TYR A 1 16.97 19.65 -15.36
C TYR A 1 15.85 19.51 -14.34
N THR A 2 14.82 20.34 -14.44
CA THR A 2 13.59 20.18 -13.67
C THR A 2 12.59 19.35 -14.50
N PRO A 3 11.74 18.51 -13.89
CA PRO A 3 10.81 17.66 -14.63
C PRO A 3 9.64 18.42 -15.25
N PHE A 4 9.46 19.69 -14.88
CA PHE A 4 8.31 20.51 -15.27
C PHE A 4 8.66 21.60 -16.29
N GLU A 5 9.91 22.06 -16.36
CA GLU A 5 10.36 23.06 -17.29
C GLU A 5 10.79 22.42 -18.61
N GLY A 6 10.22 22.87 -19.71
CA GLY A 6 10.55 22.45 -21.06
C GLY A 6 11.07 23.62 -21.88
N ASN A 7 11.98 23.33 -22.81
CA ASN A 7 12.48 24.29 -23.78
C ASN A 7 11.87 23.97 -25.15
N ALA A 8 11.07 24.89 -25.67
CA ALA A 8 10.40 24.71 -26.96
C ALA A 8 11.38 24.53 -28.14
N ALA A 9 12.62 25.04 -28.00
CA ALA A 9 13.67 24.88 -29.01
C ALA A 9 14.28 23.47 -29.01
N GLU A 10 14.12 22.71 -27.94
CA GLU A 10 14.68 21.35 -27.73
C GLU A 10 13.62 20.26 -27.80
N ARG A 11 12.51 20.51 -28.48
CA ARG A 11 11.40 19.53 -28.61
C ARG A 11 11.79 18.35 -29.47
N LEU A 12 11.34 17.14 -29.05
CA LEU A 12 11.48 15.89 -29.78
C LEU A 12 12.91 15.57 -30.19
N GLN A 13 13.90 15.93 -29.38
CA GLN A 13 15.29 15.55 -29.60
C GLN A 13 15.46 14.04 -29.38
N GLY A 14 16.27 13.41 -30.23
CA GLY A 14 16.53 11.97 -30.17
C GLY A 14 17.39 11.57 -28.97
N ILE A 15 17.44 10.26 -28.73
CA ILE A 15 18.27 9.63 -27.70
C ILE A 15 19.75 9.95 -27.96
N GLY A 16 20.49 10.35 -26.92
CA GLY A 16 21.92 10.64 -27.01
C GLY A 16 22.26 12.05 -27.46
N THR A 17 21.29 12.95 -27.61
CA THR A 17 21.57 14.37 -27.89
C THR A 17 22.28 15.00 -26.69
N ALA A 18 23.24 15.91 -26.99
CA ALA A 18 24.02 16.57 -25.95
C ALA A 18 23.13 17.23 -24.88
N GLY A 19 23.26 16.77 -23.64
CA GLY A 19 22.47 17.23 -22.52
C GLY A 19 21.22 16.39 -22.22
N HIS A 20 20.71 15.54 -23.13
CA HIS A 20 19.50 14.73 -22.97
C HIS A 20 19.76 13.27 -23.33
N LEU A 21 20.10 12.45 -22.32
CA LEU A 21 20.46 11.02 -22.52
C LEU A 21 19.35 10.21 -23.20
N LEU A 22 18.09 10.42 -22.83
CA LEU A 22 16.91 9.77 -23.42
C LEU A 22 16.13 10.69 -24.37
N GLY A 23 16.70 11.86 -24.70
CA GLY A 23 16.01 12.85 -25.53
C GLY A 23 14.97 13.67 -24.76
N THR A 24 14.13 14.38 -25.52
CA THR A 24 13.10 15.29 -24.97
C THR A 24 11.71 14.94 -25.47
N ASP A 25 10.70 15.30 -24.69
CA ASP A 25 9.29 15.10 -25.03
C ASP A 25 8.74 16.19 -25.98
N GLU A 26 7.44 16.12 -26.28
CA GLU A 26 6.74 17.10 -27.13
C GLU A 26 6.78 18.54 -26.56
N GLN A 27 7.11 18.72 -25.31
CA GLN A 27 7.21 20.02 -24.63
C GLN A 27 8.67 20.43 -24.39
N GLY A 28 9.64 19.67 -24.91
CA GLY A 28 11.07 19.94 -24.74
C GLY A 28 11.60 19.64 -23.33
N ARG A 29 10.93 18.76 -22.57
CA ARG A 29 11.35 18.34 -21.23
C ARG A 29 12.21 17.09 -21.31
N ASP A 30 13.21 16.99 -20.46
CA ASP A 30 14.12 15.84 -20.41
C ASP A 30 13.39 14.56 -19.95
N ILE A 31 13.37 13.54 -20.82
CA ILE A 31 12.65 12.28 -20.57
C ILE A 31 13.27 11.53 -19.37
N LEU A 32 14.60 11.50 -19.25
CA LEU A 32 15.27 10.81 -18.14
C LEU A 32 14.89 11.42 -16.80
N THR A 33 14.94 12.74 -16.67
CA THR A 33 14.55 13.46 -15.46
C THR A 33 13.09 13.17 -15.09
N ARG A 34 12.20 13.16 -16.07
CA ARG A 34 10.78 12.83 -15.86
C ARG A 34 10.58 11.37 -15.42
N CYS A 35 11.30 10.44 -16.02
CA CYS A 35 11.25 9.02 -15.60
C CYS A 35 11.73 8.84 -14.15
N LEU A 36 12.84 9.48 -13.77
CA LEU A 36 13.36 9.39 -12.41
C LEU A 36 12.43 10.03 -11.38
N TYR A 37 11.87 11.19 -11.69
CA TYR A 37 10.92 11.87 -10.82
C TYR A 37 9.59 11.11 -10.68
N GLY A 38 9.06 10.61 -11.81
CA GLY A 38 7.86 9.77 -11.84
C GLY A 38 8.07 8.45 -11.09
N GLY A 39 9.24 7.81 -11.29
CA GLY A 39 9.62 6.60 -10.57
C GLY A 39 9.67 6.80 -9.06
N ARG A 40 10.25 7.90 -8.57
CA ARG A 40 10.24 8.25 -7.14
C ARG A 40 8.82 8.35 -6.59
N LEU A 41 7.93 9.01 -7.32
CA LEU A 41 6.54 9.18 -6.88
C LEU A 41 5.80 7.85 -6.89
N SER A 42 6.00 7.03 -7.91
CA SER A 42 5.41 5.68 -8.01
C SER A 42 5.87 4.77 -6.87
N LEU A 43 7.15 4.81 -6.51
CA LEU A 43 7.69 4.06 -5.37
C LEU A 43 7.09 4.52 -4.04
N LEU A 44 6.91 5.82 -3.84
CA LEU A 44 6.25 6.35 -2.64
C LEU A 44 4.79 5.92 -2.56
N MET A 45 4.06 6.01 -3.67
CA MET A 45 2.65 5.59 -3.74
C MET A 45 2.47 4.07 -3.61
N GLY A 46 3.49 3.29 -3.97
CA GLY A 46 3.50 1.85 -3.75
C GLY A 46 3.82 1.49 -2.30
N PHE A 47 4.89 2.08 -1.76
CA PHE A 47 5.45 1.69 -0.46
C PHE A 47 4.63 2.18 0.74
N LEU A 48 4.23 3.46 0.76
CA LEU A 48 3.56 4.04 1.93
C LEU A 48 2.21 3.37 2.28
N PRO A 49 1.30 3.11 1.31
CA PRO A 49 0.07 2.39 1.62
C PRO A 49 0.33 1.00 2.18
N VAL A 50 1.28 0.25 1.60
CA VAL A 50 1.62 -1.09 2.07
C VAL A 50 2.23 -1.05 3.46
N ALA A 51 3.14 -0.12 3.73
CA ALA A 51 3.75 0.02 5.06
C ALA A 51 2.69 0.33 6.13
N LEU A 52 1.79 1.27 5.86
CA LEU A 52 0.68 1.61 6.78
C LEU A 52 -0.26 0.41 6.98
N ALA A 53 -0.67 -0.25 5.89
CA ALA A 53 -1.53 -1.41 5.94
C ALA A 53 -0.87 -2.60 6.66
N THR A 54 0.44 -2.78 6.49
CA THR A 54 1.21 -3.83 7.18
C THR A 54 1.22 -3.59 8.68
N ILE A 55 1.48 -2.37 9.13
CA ILE A 55 1.48 -2.05 10.56
C ILE A 55 0.10 -2.32 11.16
N VAL A 56 -0.94 -1.73 10.60
CA VAL A 56 -2.31 -1.85 11.12
C VAL A 56 -2.83 -3.28 10.98
N GLY A 57 -2.69 -3.88 9.80
CA GLY A 57 -3.15 -5.23 9.51
C GLY A 57 -2.45 -6.29 10.36
N SER A 58 -1.12 -6.20 10.52
CA SER A 58 -0.38 -7.14 11.38
C SER A 58 -0.80 -7.04 12.84
N ILE A 59 -0.98 -5.83 13.37
CA ILE A 59 -1.45 -5.64 14.76
C ILE A 59 -2.83 -6.29 14.94
N LEU A 60 -3.78 -6.00 14.04
CA LEU A 60 -5.13 -6.57 14.11
C LEU A 60 -5.13 -8.09 13.95
N GLY A 61 -4.34 -8.62 13.00
CA GLY A 61 -4.23 -10.05 12.76
C GLY A 61 -3.56 -10.79 13.91
N ILE A 62 -2.49 -10.25 14.49
CA ILE A 62 -1.80 -10.85 15.64
C ILE A 62 -2.74 -10.87 16.86
N ILE A 63 -3.45 -9.78 17.14
CA ILE A 63 -4.44 -9.73 18.22
C ILE A 63 -5.54 -10.78 18.00
N SER A 64 -6.08 -10.84 16.79
CA SER A 64 -7.08 -11.81 16.38
C SER A 64 -6.63 -13.26 16.57
N GLY A 65 -5.44 -13.60 16.07
CA GLY A 65 -4.89 -14.95 16.16
C GLY A 65 -4.52 -15.38 17.58
N TYR A 66 -4.00 -14.44 18.39
CA TYR A 66 -3.52 -14.75 19.75
C TYR A 66 -4.66 -14.86 20.78
N PHE A 67 -5.58 -13.90 20.83
CA PHE A 67 -6.63 -13.84 21.85
C PHE A 67 -7.86 -14.73 21.56
N GLY A 68 -7.90 -15.37 20.41
CA GLY A 68 -8.85 -16.43 20.07
C GLY A 68 -10.20 -15.95 19.52
N LYS A 69 -11.18 -16.89 19.48
CA LYS A 69 -12.40 -16.76 18.66
C LYS A 69 -13.21 -15.47 18.87
N ALA A 70 -13.35 -14.97 20.09
CA ALA A 70 -14.14 -13.78 20.36
C ALA A 70 -13.54 -12.52 19.72
N TYR A 71 -12.23 -12.31 19.89
CA TYR A 71 -11.51 -11.20 19.27
C TYR A 71 -11.44 -11.36 17.74
N ALA A 72 -11.20 -12.59 17.28
CA ALA A 72 -11.19 -12.92 15.86
C ALA A 72 -12.53 -12.58 15.20
N GLN A 73 -13.64 -12.96 15.79
CA GLN A 73 -14.97 -12.64 15.26
C GLN A 73 -15.22 -11.13 15.14
N ILE A 74 -14.89 -10.36 16.17
CA ILE A 74 -15.12 -8.91 16.15
C ILE A 74 -14.21 -8.25 15.11
N ILE A 75 -12.91 -8.52 15.15
CA ILE A 75 -11.92 -7.88 14.26
C ILE A 75 -12.19 -8.28 12.81
N MET A 76 -12.29 -9.58 12.51
CA MET A 76 -12.44 -10.04 11.14
C MET A 76 -13.82 -9.67 10.55
N ARG A 77 -14.90 -9.69 11.33
CA ARG A 77 -16.20 -9.20 10.87
C ARG A 77 -16.19 -7.71 10.55
N THR A 78 -15.48 -6.91 11.34
CA THR A 78 -15.31 -5.48 11.03
C THR A 78 -14.53 -5.30 9.72
N LEU A 79 -13.48 -6.07 9.51
CA LEU A 79 -12.70 -6.03 8.29
C LEU A 79 -13.48 -6.57 7.06
N ASP A 80 -14.39 -7.53 7.26
CA ASP A 80 -15.27 -8.06 6.21
C ASP A 80 -16.20 -6.99 5.64
N ILE A 81 -16.59 -5.99 6.43
CA ILE A 81 -17.39 -4.87 5.94
C ILE A 81 -16.66 -4.12 4.84
N PHE A 82 -15.35 -3.88 4.99
CA PHE A 82 -14.54 -3.23 3.95
C PHE A 82 -14.38 -4.12 2.71
N TYR A 83 -14.34 -5.44 2.90
CA TYR A 83 -14.25 -6.40 1.80
C TYR A 83 -15.55 -6.54 1.00
N ALA A 84 -16.69 -6.17 1.58
CA ALA A 84 -17.98 -6.21 0.90
C ALA A 84 -18.09 -5.15 -0.22
N PHE A 85 -17.25 -4.12 -0.19
CA PHE A 85 -17.23 -3.09 -1.21
C PHE A 85 -16.21 -3.41 -2.30
N PRO A 86 -16.54 -3.20 -3.60
CA PRO A 86 -15.54 -3.24 -4.65
C PRO A 86 -14.42 -2.24 -4.35
N SER A 87 -13.16 -2.74 -4.30
CA SER A 87 -11.99 -1.97 -3.85
C SER A 87 -11.82 -0.62 -4.57
N ILE A 88 -12.07 -0.60 -5.89
CA ILE A 88 -11.98 0.63 -6.70
C ILE A 88 -13.04 1.65 -6.26
N LEU A 89 -14.27 1.22 -6.02
CA LEU A 89 -15.35 2.12 -5.58
C LEU A 89 -15.07 2.69 -4.18
N LEU A 90 -14.57 1.85 -3.29
CA LEU A 90 -14.17 2.27 -1.95
C LEU A 90 -13.01 3.28 -2.02
N ALA A 91 -12.01 3.03 -2.88
CA ALA A 91 -10.90 3.96 -3.10
C ALA A 91 -11.38 5.34 -3.57
N ILE A 92 -12.27 5.38 -4.58
CA ILE A 92 -12.81 6.63 -5.13
C ILE A 92 -13.64 7.36 -4.08
N ALA A 93 -14.50 6.65 -3.34
CA ALA A 93 -15.33 7.24 -2.30
C ALA A 93 -14.48 7.88 -1.19
N LEU A 94 -13.47 7.17 -0.68
CA LEU A 94 -12.56 7.70 0.33
C LEU A 94 -11.71 8.87 -0.20
N SER A 95 -11.21 8.77 -1.44
CA SER A 95 -10.43 9.85 -2.06
C SER A 95 -11.24 11.13 -2.21
N SER A 96 -12.53 11.03 -2.55
CA SER A 96 -13.40 12.22 -2.70
C SER A 96 -13.67 12.92 -1.36
N VAL A 97 -13.69 12.20 -0.25
CA VAL A 97 -13.82 12.78 1.10
C VAL A 97 -12.53 13.43 1.57
N LEU A 98 -11.39 12.83 1.24
CA LEU A 98 -10.06 13.32 1.67
C LEU A 98 -9.57 14.53 0.86
N GLY A 99 -10.20 14.83 -0.27
CA GLY A 99 -9.85 15.96 -1.12
C GLY A 99 -8.64 15.70 -2.02
N SER A 100 -7.90 16.76 -2.36
CA SER A 100 -6.73 16.68 -3.23
C SER A 100 -5.43 16.50 -2.43
N GLY A 101 -4.49 15.69 -2.95
CA GLY A 101 -3.17 15.49 -2.36
C GLY A 101 -2.74 14.02 -2.32
N LEU A 102 -1.50 13.78 -1.90
CA LEU A 102 -0.96 12.41 -1.79
C LEU A 102 -1.71 11.55 -0.76
N SER A 103 -2.20 12.15 0.30
CA SER A 103 -2.99 11.47 1.35
C SER A 103 -4.28 10.87 0.80
N SER A 104 -4.93 11.53 -0.16
CA SER A 104 -6.17 11.05 -0.79
C SER A 104 -5.96 9.81 -1.69
N ILE A 105 -4.73 9.46 -2.00
CA ILE A 105 -4.37 8.24 -2.71
C ILE A 105 -3.85 7.19 -1.72
N ILE A 106 -2.95 7.59 -0.82
CA ILE A 106 -2.25 6.67 0.11
C ILE A 106 -3.23 6.04 1.10
N ILE A 107 -4.09 6.84 1.75
CA ILE A 107 -4.98 6.36 2.81
C ILE A 107 -6.02 5.37 2.29
N PRO A 108 -6.77 5.64 1.19
CA PRO A 108 -7.71 4.68 0.65
C PRO A 108 -7.08 3.34 0.26
N ILE A 109 -5.92 3.37 -0.38
CA ILE A 109 -5.21 2.15 -0.75
C ILE A 109 -4.76 1.39 0.50
N ALA A 110 -4.23 2.08 1.52
CA ALA A 110 -3.87 1.45 2.79
C ALA A 110 -5.08 0.78 3.46
N VAL A 111 -6.24 1.44 3.52
CA VAL A 111 -7.47 0.88 4.10
C VAL A 111 -7.90 -0.39 3.39
N ILE A 112 -7.83 -0.43 2.06
CA ILE A 112 -8.16 -1.62 1.26
C ILE A 112 -7.19 -2.77 1.51
N LEU A 113 -5.92 -2.49 1.79
CA LEU A 113 -4.89 -3.49 2.01
C LEU A 113 -4.86 -4.04 3.45
N VAL A 114 -5.46 -3.35 4.43
CA VAL A 114 -5.49 -3.80 5.84
C VAL A 114 -6.16 -5.17 6.00
N PRO A 115 -7.37 -5.44 5.46
CA PRO A 115 -8.04 -6.72 5.67
C PRO A 115 -7.25 -7.95 5.18
N PRO A 116 -6.70 -7.98 3.94
CA PRO A 116 -5.94 -9.12 3.47
C PRO A 116 -4.67 -9.37 4.29
N ILE A 117 -3.97 -8.30 4.70
CA ILE A 117 -2.77 -8.42 5.53
C ILE A 117 -3.13 -8.94 6.92
N ALA A 118 -4.22 -8.45 7.52
CA ALA A 118 -4.70 -8.92 8.82
C ALA A 118 -5.05 -10.41 8.80
N ARG A 119 -5.68 -10.91 7.74
CA ARG A 119 -6.00 -12.33 7.58
C ARG A 119 -4.76 -13.21 7.46
N VAL A 120 -3.74 -12.75 6.70
CA VAL A 120 -2.46 -13.47 6.61
C VAL A 120 -1.75 -13.48 7.95
N ALA A 121 -1.76 -12.38 8.68
CA ALA A 121 -1.18 -12.31 10.02
C ALA A 121 -1.92 -13.22 11.01
N GLU A 122 -3.27 -13.20 11.02
CA GLU A 122 -4.09 -14.07 11.85
C GLU A 122 -3.81 -15.55 11.59
N SER A 123 -3.90 -15.98 10.32
CA SER A 123 -3.65 -17.39 9.97
C SER A 123 -2.24 -17.85 10.34
N THR A 124 -1.25 -16.96 10.13
CA THR A 124 0.14 -17.27 10.48
C THR A 124 0.32 -17.43 12.00
N VAL A 125 -0.36 -16.59 12.80
CA VAL A 125 -0.35 -16.73 14.27
C VAL A 125 -1.05 -18.02 14.69
N GLN A 126 -2.20 -18.32 14.11
CA GLN A 126 -2.92 -19.58 14.41
C GLN A 126 -2.10 -20.83 14.09
N ASP A 127 -1.28 -20.79 13.04
CA ASP A 127 -0.39 -21.90 12.68
C ASP A 127 0.70 -22.15 13.74
N ILE A 128 1.22 -21.10 14.38
CA ILE A 128 2.32 -21.22 15.35
C ILE A 128 1.83 -21.32 16.81
N MET A 129 0.58 -20.99 17.09
CA MET A 129 0.04 -21.08 18.46
C MET A 129 0.12 -22.47 19.10
N PRO A 130 -0.04 -23.58 18.37
CA PRO A 130 0.11 -24.94 18.91
C PRO A 130 1.55 -25.43 19.05
N GLU A 131 2.56 -24.63 18.70
CA GLU A 131 3.96 -25.02 18.76
C GLU A 131 4.48 -25.06 20.22
N ASP A 132 5.31 -26.07 20.52
CA ASP A 132 5.83 -26.34 21.88
C ASP A 132 6.51 -25.15 22.53
N PHE A 133 7.20 -24.31 21.76
CA PHE A 133 7.89 -23.13 22.30
C PHE A 133 6.92 -22.05 22.80
N ILE A 134 5.72 -21.96 22.22
CA ILE A 134 4.67 -21.05 22.70
C ILE A 134 4.08 -21.58 24.01
N GLU A 135 3.79 -22.87 24.07
CA GLU A 135 3.29 -23.52 25.28
C GLU A 135 4.32 -23.41 26.43
N ALA A 136 5.60 -23.67 26.15
CA ALA A 136 6.69 -23.51 27.10
C ALA A 136 6.80 -22.07 27.62
N ALA A 137 6.66 -21.06 26.76
CA ALA A 137 6.70 -19.67 27.17
C ALA A 137 5.51 -19.31 28.10
N GLN A 138 4.31 -19.81 27.76
CA GLN A 138 3.10 -19.56 28.58
C GLN A 138 3.16 -20.26 29.93
N THR A 139 3.59 -21.52 29.96
CA THR A 139 3.72 -22.30 31.20
C THR A 139 4.82 -21.77 32.11
N SER A 140 5.85 -21.14 31.55
CA SER A 140 6.91 -20.43 32.29
C SER A 140 6.43 -19.07 32.87
N GLY A 141 5.16 -18.71 32.69
CA GLY A 141 4.58 -17.47 33.25
C GLY A 141 4.89 -16.21 32.42
N ALA A 142 5.25 -16.34 31.14
CA ALA A 142 5.42 -15.17 30.29
C ALA A 142 4.09 -14.44 30.09
N SER A 143 4.11 -13.10 30.24
CA SER A 143 2.92 -12.29 29.95
C SER A 143 2.54 -12.33 28.47
N PRO A 144 1.26 -12.13 28.12
CA PRO A 144 0.80 -12.12 26.72
C PRO A 144 1.61 -11.21 25.82
N LEU A 145 1.97 -10.02 26.29
CA LEU A 145 2.78 -9.08 25.55
C LEU A 145 4.19 -9.62 25.27
N LYS A 146 4.79 -10.31 26.26
CA LYS A 146 6.09 -10.97 26.08
C LYS A 146 6.03 -12.08 25.02
N VAL A 147 4.97 -12.90 25.05
CA VAL A 147 4.77 -13.96 24.06
C VAL A 147 4.61 -13.35 22.66
N ILE A 148 3.80 -12.32 22.51
CA ILE A 148 3.60 -11.65 21.22
C ILE A 148 4.91 -11.06 20.68
N VAL A 149 5.61 -10.27 21.47
CA VAL A 149 6.79 -9.51 20.99
C VAL A 149 7.99 -10.40 20.73
N PHE A 150 8.27 -11.37 21.60
CA PHE A 150 9.49 -12.17 21.53
C PHE A 150 9.34 -13.50 20.81
N PHE A 151 8.13 -14.03 20.71
CA PHE A 151 7.92 -15.35 20.07
C PHE A 151 7.03 -15.24 18.82
N ILE A 152 5.91 -14.53 18.85
CA ILE A 152 4.99 -14.48 17.70
C ILE A 152 5.53 -13.58 16.61
N ILE A 153 5.84 -12.32 16.89
CA ILE A 153 6.28 -11.36 15.85
C ILE A 153 7.50 -11.89 15.08
N PRO A 154 8.59 -12.37 15.71
CA PRO A 154 9.75 -12.86 14.95
C PRO A 154 9.44 -14.05 14.05
N ASN A 155 8.58 -14.97 14.51
CA ASN A 155 8.24 -16.18 13.76
C ASN A 155 7.20 -15.94 12.66
N THR A 156 6.39 -14.88 12.77
CA THR A 156 5.39 -14.50 11.73
C THR A 156 5.95 -13.52 10.71
N PHE A 157 6.98 -12.77 11.05
CA PHE A 157 7.52 -11.70 10.24
C PHE A 157 7.84 -12.12 8.81
N GLY A 158 8.49 -13.25 8.61
CA GLY A 158 8.87 -13.73 7.28
C GLY A 158 7.68 -13.92 6.34
N ARG A 159 6.62 -14.59 6.81
CA ARG A 159 5.40 -14.84 6.01
C ARG A 159 4.66 -13.54 5.69
N ILE A 160 4.52 -12.67 6.70
CA ILE A 160 3.88 -11.35 6.50
C ILE A 160 4.69 -10.51 5.52
N PHE A 161 6.02 -10.49 5.66
CA PHE A 161 6.90 -9.71 4.78
C PHE A 161 6.80 -10.17 3.32
N ILE A 162 6.83 -11.48 3.05
CA ILE A 162 6.65 -12.03 1.70
C ILE A 162 5.31 -11.60 1.12
N TYR A 163 4.24 -11.68 1.90
CA TYR A 163 2.93 -11.23 1.43
C TYR A 163 2.92 -9.72 1.13
N CYS A 164 3.54 -8.90 1.97
CA CYS A 164 3.62 -7.46 1.76
C CYS A 164 4.39 -7.08 0.49
N THR A 165 5.40 -7.86 0.09
CA THR A 165 6.11 -7.61 -1.17
C THR A 165 5.22 -7.80 -2.39
N THR A 166 4.28 -8.74 -2.35
CA THR A 166 3.29 -8.90 -3.43
C THR A 166 2.28 -7.74 -3.43
N GLN A 167 1.87 -7.26 -2.25
CA GLN A 167 0.95 -6.11 -2.13
C GLN A 167 1.56 -4.81 -2.63
N PHE A 168 2.88 -4.68 -2.62
CA PHE A 168 3.56 -3.53 -3.19
C PHE A 168 3.24 -3.35 -4.69
N SER A 169 3.28 -4.42 -5.46
CA SER A 169 2.92 -4.39 -6.88
C SER A 169 1.44 -4.02 -7.10
N VAL A 170 0.55 -4.58 -6.28
CA VAL A 170 -0.88 -4.26 -6.30
C VAL A 170 -1.14 -2.80 -5.96
N SER A 171 -0.39 -2.26 -4.99
CA SER A 171 -0.49 -0.85 -4.59
C SER A 171 -0.11 0.10 -5.73
N ILE A 172 0.98 -0.16 -6.45
CA ILE A 172 1.40 0.65 -7.61
C ILE A 172 0.33 0.63 -8.70
N LEU A 173 -0.22 -0.54 -9.02
CA LEU A 173 -1.29 -0.68 -10.01
C LEU A 173 -2.56 0.08 -9.59
N SER A 174 -2.95 -0.03 -8.33
CA SER A 174 -4.13 0.66 -7.78
C SER A 174 -3.93 2.18 -7.78
N ALA A 175 -2.74 2.66 -7.42
CA ALA A 175 -2.42 4.08 -7.45
C ALA A 175 -2.48 4.64 -8.87
N SER A 176 -1.92 3.95 -9.87
CA SER A 176 -1.95 4.38 -11.26
C SER A 176 -3.39 4.41 -11.82
N GLY A 177 -4.22 3.44 -11.46
CA GLY A 177 -5.64 3.41 -11.79
C GLY A 177 -6.41 4.58 -11.17
N SER A 178 -6.22 4.85 -9.89
CA SER A 178 -6.90 5.95 -9.18
C SER A 178 -6.56 7.32 -9.77
N VAL A 179 -5.30 7.55 -10.14
CA VAL A 179 -4.86 8.82 -10.76
C VAL A 179 -5.50 8.99 -12.14
N SER A 180 -5.60 7.94 -12.94
CA SER A 180 -6.23 7.99 -14.26
C SER A 180 -7.72 8.35 -14.16
N TYR A 181 -8.46 7.78 -13.22
CA TYR A 181 -9.89 8.08 -13.01
C TYR A 181 -10.14 9.51 -12.53
N THR A 182 -9.30 10.04 -11.65
CA THR A 182 -9.45 11.42 -11.17
C THR A 182 -9.14 12.45 -12.25
N HIS A 183 -8.16 12.19 -13.11
CA HIS A 183 -7.83 13.05 -14.25
C HIS A 183 -8.90 13.04 -15.35
N LEU A 184 -9.48 11.88 -15.68
CA LEU A 184 -10.56 11.78 -16.65
C LEU A 184 -11.80 12.57 -16.21
N ARG A 185 -12.18 12.51 -14.93
CA ARG A 185 -13.30 13.29 -14.40
C ARG A 185 -13.09 14.80 -14.46
N ALA A 186 -11.86 15.27 -14.24
CA ALA A 186 -11.54 16.70 -14.34
C ALA A 186 -11.71 17.23 -15.78
N HIS A 187 -11.44 16.40 -16.79
CA HIS A 187 -11.64 16.77 -18.20
C HIS A 187 -13.11 16.71 -18.62
N GLU A 188 -13.92 15.78 -18.11
CA GLU A 188 -15.35 15.71 -18.46
C GLU A 188 -16.15 16.88 -17.88
N THR A 189 -15.80 17.38 -16.70
CA THR A 189 -16.48 18.55 -16.10
C THR A 189 -16.16 19.85 -16.82
N LEU A 190 -15.01 19.96 -17.49
CA LEU A 190 -14.66 21.14 -18.31
C LEU A 190 -15.24 21.10 -19.73
N ALA A 191 -15.62 19.92 -20.22
CA ALA A 191 -16.22 19.77 -21.54
C ALA A 191 -17.75 19.97 -21.54
N ASN A 192 -18.38 20.04 -20.37
CA ASN A 192 -19.83 20.24 -20.18
C ASN A 192 -20.20 21.63 -19.64
N LEU A 193 -19.27 22.58 -19.60
CA LEU A 193 -19.49 24.01 -19.36
C LEU A 193 -19.27 24.84 -20.62
#